data_69d70ff8f762e522bbaeff80fab8eb97
#
_entry.id   69d70ff8f762e522bbaeff80fab8eb97
#
_cell.length_a   1.000
_cell.length_b   1.000
_cell.length_c   1.000
_cell.angle_alpha   90.00
_cell.angle_beta   90.00
_cell.angle_gamma   90.00
#
_symmetry.space_group_name_H-M   'P 1'
#
loop_
_entity.id
_entity.type
_entity.pdbx_description
1 polymer ?
#
loop_
_entity_poly.entity_id
_entity_poly.type
_entity_poly.pdbx_seq_one_letter_code
_entity_poly.pdbx_strand_id
1 'polypeptide(L)'
;MAWWQFAAKKGRERGAAGIDLSPSGAKGVMLRGRSQRPMVAAAAVVPFEPQWYGTAGIAQPAAVAKALAALCQQLGRVQAITLALPDAAVIQRTVDLPAGLSEREEEELVFDELARMSPFPVEELQADWCRIGPGRTPESERWMIVAARQERVEALQLVAETAGVHLVHVDVASLALRRAVWRVGLLEGSVVVVDGGDEAIELTLWQQGEKRFERTQGFEANRLLRDLTRLLRDSAAAQRVLAEGRWDETARSQVLQPFLTKFAFEVANLIKVLQSAVDGLPTIDRIVLTGGIAALPGVVDAVQSMVTPPVVCCDPWRGATLSDAVRPLAPLGPRFALATGLAWREVG
;
A
#
# COMPACT_ATOMS: atom_id res chain seq x y z
N MET A 1 -17.47 9.49 -2.81
CA MET A 1 -16.42 9.29 -3.81
C MET A 1 -16.31 7.80 -4.06
N ALA A 2 -16.81 7.36 -5.19
CA ALA A 2 -16.86 5.95 -5.52
C ALA A 2 -15.64 5.62 -6.37
N TRP A 3 -14.62 5.10 -5.76
CA TRP A 3 -13.51 4.47 -6.44
C TRP A 3 -13.87 3.02 -6.67
N TRP A 4 -14.14 2.63 -7.93
CA TRP A 4 -14.42 1.27 -8.36
C TRP A 4 -15.36 0.51 -7.43
N GLN A 5 -16.62 0.96 -7.39
CA GLN A 5 -17.71 0.21 -6.81
C GLN A 5 -18.11 -0.88 -7.83
N PHE A 6 -17.64 -2.09 -7.63
CA PHE A 6 -18.40 -3.23 -8.15
C PHE A 6 -19.79 -3.14 -7.52
N ALA A 7 -20.83 -3.20 -8.34
CA ALA A 7 -22.20 -2.99 -7.94
C ALA A 7 -22.58 -3.92 -6.76
N ALA A 8 -22.17 -3.53 -5.57
CA ALA A 8 -22.65 -4.11 -4.33
C ALA A 8 -24.08 -3.59 -4.16
N LYS A 9 -25.05 -4.49 -4.16
CA LYS A 9 -26.40 -4.20 -3.66
C LYS A 9 -26.25 -3.38 -2.39
N LYS A 10 -26.92 -2.21 -2.33
CA LYS A 10 -26.94 -1.29 -1.17
C LYS A 10 -27.39 -1.99 0.12
N GLY A 11 -26.57 -2.87 0.65
CA GLY A 11 -26.65 -3.37 2.01
C GLY A 11 -25.45 -2.76 2.72
N ARG A 12 -25.66 -2.05 3.83
CA ARG A 12 -24.62 -1.65 4.75
C ARG A 12 -23.89 -2.91 5.25
N GLU A 13 -22.96 -3.45 4.48
CA GLU A 13 -22.05 -4.46 4.95
C GLU A 13 -21.11 -3.81 5.96
N ARG A 14 -21.38 -4.07 7.24
CA ARG A 14 -20.58 -3.57 8.35
C ARG A 14 -19.25 -4.29 8.33
N GLY A 15 -18.20 -3.66 7.76
CA GLY A 15 -16.82 -4.05 7.97
C GLY A 15 -16.21 -4.93 6.89
N ALA A 16 -15.86 -4.36 5.73
CA ALA A 16 -14.91 -5.00 4.85
C ALA A 16 -13.50 -4.94 5.46
N ALA A 17 -12.70 -5.99 5.24
CA ALA A 17 -11.29 -5.98 5.62
C ALA A 17 -10.44 -5.41 4.50
N GLY A 18 -9.43 -4.62 4.85
CA GLY A 18 -8.36 -4.25 3.92
C GLY A 18 -7.34 -5.38 3.82
N ILE A 19 -7.06 -5.83 2.61
CA ILE A 19 -6.12 -6.93 2.34
C ILE A 19 -5.04 -6.46 1.38
N ASP A 20 -3.79 -6.55 1.81
CA ASP A 20 -2.59 -6.39 0.99
C ASP A 20 -2.17 -7.77 0.48
N LEU A 21 -2.19 -7.96 -0.85
CA LEU A 21 -1.63 -9.13 -1.53
C LEU A 21 -0.28 -8.75 -2.12
N SER A 22 0.78 -9.34 -1.61
CA SER A 22 2.17 -9.09 -2.03
C SER A 22 2.91 -10.40 -2.25
N PRO A 23 4.10 -10.40 -2.88
CA PRO A 23 4.89 -11.62 -3.09
C PRO A 23 5.16 -12.43 -1.82
N SER A 24 5.30 -11.79 -0.66
CA SER A 24 5.54 -12.48 0.63
C SER A 24 4.29 -13.06 1.27
N GLY A 25 3.09 -12.66 0.83
CA GLY A 25 1.86 -13.16 1.43
C GLY A 25 0.69 -12.19 1.39
N ALA A 26 -0.40 -12.62 1.98
CA ALA A 26 -1.58 -11.82 2.24
C ALA A 26 -1.53 -11.26 3.66
N LYS A 27 -1.67 -9.95 3.80
CA LYS A 27 -1.76 -9.23 5.09
C LYS A 27 -3.13 -8.60 5.19
N GLY A 28 -3.82 -8.79 6.28
CA GLY A 28 -5.19 -8.29 6.44
C GLY A 28 -5.40 -7.53 7.73
N VAL A 29 -6.25 -6.49 7.65
CA VAL A 29 -6.70 -5.69 8.79
C VAL A 29 -8.19 -5.51 8.75
N MET A 30 -8.85 -5.76 9.88
CA MET A 30 -10.27 -5.47 10.10
C MET A 30 -10.38 -4.27 11.02
N LEU A 31 -10.96 -3.18 10.53
CA LEU A 31 -11.35 -2.03 11.34
C LEU A 31 -12.82 -2.11 11.74
N ARG A 32 -13.13 -1.66 12.95
CA ARG A 32 -14.50 -1.47 13.47
C ARG A 32 -14.62 -0.12 14.14
N GLY A 33 -15.85 0.28 14.40
CA GLY A 33 -16.14 1.56 15.06
C GLY A 33 -16.37 2.69 14.06
N ARG A 34 -16.35 3.92 14.56
CA ARG A 34 -16.49 5.14 13.75
C ARG A 34 -15.11 5.72 13.46
N SER A 35 -15.01 6.52 12.40
CA SER A 35 -13.74 7.14 11.98
C SER A 35 -13.06 7.98 13.09
N GLN A 36 -13.82 8.52 14.03
CA GLN A 36 -13.31 9.26 15.21
C GLN A 36 -12.85 8.37 16.37
N ARG A 37 -13.29 7.10 16.41
CA ARG A 37 -12.94 6.11 17.46
C ARG A 37 -12.76 4.75 16.79
N PRO A 38 -11.72 4.59 15.98
CA PRO A 38 -11.46 3.35 15.29
C PRO A 38 -10.94 2.29 16.26
N MET A 39 -11.27 1.04 15.96
CA MET A 39 -10.70 -0.12 16.63
C MET A 39 -10.13 -1.06 15.59
N VAL A 40 -8.88 -1.45 15.75
CA VAL A 40 -8.29 -2.56 15.01
C VAL A 40 -8.77 -3.85 15.66
N ALA A 41 -9.79 -4.45 15.07
CA ALA A 41 -10.47 -5.61 15.63
C ALA A 41 -9.69 -6.90 15.38
N ALA A 42 -9.05 -7.02 14.23
CA ALA A 42 -8.20 -8.16 13.87
C ALA A 42 -7.09 -7.71 12.88
N ALA A 43 -5.95 -8.36 12.95
CA ALA A 43 -4.88 -8.29 11.97
C ALA A 43 -4.22 -9.67 11.86
N ALA A 44 -3.89 -10.09 10.64
CA ALA A 44 -3.28 -11.40 10.39
C ALA A 44 -2.44 -11.38 9.13
N VAL A 45 -1.55 -12.39 9.00
CA VAL A 45 -0.68 -12.61 7.85
C VAL A 45 -0.72 -14.07 7.47
N VAL A 46 -0.89 -14.36 6.19
CA VAL A 46 -0.73 -15.70 5.61
C VAL A 46 0.38 -15.62 4.57
N PRO A 47 1.52 -16.30 4.78
CA PRO A 47 2.65 -16.26 3.85
C PRO A 47 2.30 -16.98 2.54
N PHE A 48 2.95 -16.53 1.45
CA PHE A 48 2.89 -17.19 0.14
C PHE A 48 4.17 -17.99 -0.13
N GLU A 49 4.07 -19.00 -0.96
CA GLU A 49 5.22 -19.61 -1.56
C GLU A 49 5.69 -18.75 -2.76
N PRO A 50 7.01 -18.66 -3.01
CA PRO A 50 7.56 -17.73 -4.01
C PRO A 50 6.95 -17.85 -5.41
N GLN A 51 6.47 -19.03 -5.80
CA GLN A 51 5.87 -19.28 -7.11
C GLN A 51 4.41 -18.84 -7.24
N TRP A 52 3.74 -18.42 -6.16
CA TRP A 52 2.32 -18.02 -6.20
C TRP A 52 2.12 -16.62 -6.76
N TYR A 53 3.14 -15.77 -6.61
CA TYR A 53 3.12 -14.40 -7.06
C TYR A 53 4.38 -14.12 -7.90
N GLY A 54 4.24 -13.58 -9.08
CA GLY A 54 5.34 -13.26 -9.98
C GLY A 54 5.40 -11.78 -10.31
N THR A 55 6.37 -11.39 -11.14
CA THR A 55 6.53 -10.00 -11.62
C THR A 55 5.30 -9.48 -12.36
N ALA A 56 4.53 -10.39 -12.97
CA ALA A 56 3.27 -10.05 -13.64
C ALA A 56 2.06 -10.03 -12.67
N GLY A 57 2.24 -10.29 -11.37
CA GLY A 57 1.19 -10.40 -10.38
C GLY A 57 0.89 -11.84 -9.99
N ILE A 58 -0.38 -12.17 -9.73
CA ILE A 58 -0.82 -13.50 -9.26
C ILE A 58 -0.54 -14.57 -10.32
N ALA A 59 0.41 -15.48 -10.02
CA ALA A 59 0.81 -16.56 -10.91
C ALA A 59 0.00 -17.85 -10.67
N GLN A 60 -0.44 -18.09 -9.43
CA GLN A 60 -1.24 -19.25 -9.05
C GLN A 60 -2.53 -18.83 -8.33
N PRO A 61 -3.59 -18.45 -9.06
CA PRO A 61 -4.81 -17.89 -8.48
C PRO A 61 -5.48 -18.81 -7.44
N ALA A 62 -5.51 -20.11 -7.66
CA ALA A 62 -6.13 -21.07 -6.73
C ALA A 62 -5.39 -21.15 -5.39
N ALA A 63 -4.04 -21.09 -5.40
CA ALA A 63 -3.24 -21.10 -4.19
C ALA A 63 -3.41 -19.79 -3.40
N VAL A 64 -3.38 -18.65 -4.10
CA VAL A 64 -3.62 -17.32 -3.50
C VAL A 64 -5.04 -17.23 -2.93
N ALA A 65 -6.05 -17.74 -3.62
CA ALA A 65 -7.43 -17.79 -3.13
C ALA A 65 -7.58 -18.63 -1.85
N LYS A 66 -6.91 -19.79 -1.78
CA LYS A 66 -6.87 -20.61 -0.56
C LYS A 66 -6.25 -19.88 0.62
N ALA A 67 -5.14 -19.16 0.38
CA ALA A 67 -4.49 -18.36 1.41
C ALA A 67 -5.36 -17.17 1.83
N LEU A 68 -6.03 -16.50 0.89
CA LEU A 68 -6.98 -15.43 1.16
C LEU A 68 -8.16 -15.92 2.02
N ALA A 69 -8.74 -17.08 1.70
CA ALA A 69 -9.80 -17.68 2.51
C ALA A 69 -9.33 -17.97 3.95
N ALA A 70 -8.10 -18.51 4.12
CA ALA A 70 -7.51 -18.74 5.44
C ALA A 70 -7.31 -17.44 6.20
N LEU A 71 -6.83 -16.37 5.54
CA LEU A 71 -6.68 -15.05 6.12
C LEU A 71 -8.02 -14.48 6.60
N CYS A 72 -9.06 -14.55 5.76
CA CYS A 72 -10.40 -14.06 6.10
C CYS A 72 -11.00 -14.81 7.32
N GLN A 73 -10.72 -16.11 7.47
CA GLN A 73 -11.09 -16.86 8.67
C GLN A 73 -10.36 -16.35 9.92
N GLN A 74 -9.06 -16.09 9.84
CA GLN A 74 -8.26 -15.53 10.95
C GLN A 74 -8.73 -14.12 11.35
N LEU A 75 -9.20 -13.32 10.39
CA LEU A 75 -9.76 -11.98 10.64
C LEU A 75 -11.17 -12.00 11.24
N GLY A 76 -11.75 -13.15 11.54
CA GLY A 76 -13.07 -13.28 12.14
C GLY A 76 -14.19 -13.57 11.14
N ARG A 77 -13.91 -14.38 10.11
CA ARG A 77 -14.82 -14.79 9.04
C ARG A 77 -15.35 -13.61 8.25
N VAL A 78 -14.42 -12.81 7.76
CA VAL A 78 -14.72 -11.67 6.87
C VAL A 78 -15.35 -12.19 5.58
N GLN A 79 -16.41 -11.54 5.13
CA GLN A 79 -17.11 -11.88 3.89
C GLN A 79 -16.89 -10.83 2.79
N ALA A 80 -16.47 -9.62 3.15
CA ALA A 80 -16.25 -8.50 2.24
C ALA A 80 -14.83 -7.96 2.40
N ILE A 81 -14.14 -7.71 1.28
CA ILE A 81 -12.74 -7.26 1.27
C ILE A 81 -12.51 -6.11 0.29
N THR A 82 -11.49 -5.31 0.59
CA THR A 82 -10.91 -4.33 -0.31
C THR A 82 -9.47 -4.75 -0.62
N LEU A 83 -9.13 -4.81 -1.90
CA LEU A 83 -7.80 -5.10 -2.42
C LEU A 83 -7.18 -3.86 -3.07
N ALA A 84 -5.90 -3.91 -3.42
CA ALA A 84 -5.23 -2.88 -4.21
C ALA A 84 -4.49 -3.48 -5.41
N LEU A 85 -4.39 -2.67 -6.47
CA LEU A 85 -3.40 -2.84 -7.52
C LEU A 85 -2.14 -2.04 -7.17
N PRO A 86 -0.94 -2.55 -7.50
CA PRO A 86 0.30 -1.79 -7.39
C PRO A 86 0.28 -0.62 -8.38
N ASP A 87 0.95 0.47 -8.06
CA ASP A 87 1.00 1.67 -8.89
C ASP A 87 1.51 1.39 -10.32
N ALA A 88 2.46 0.47 -10.46
CA ALA A 88 2.96 0.04 -11.78
C ALA A 88 1.91 -0.64 -12.68
N ALA A 89 0.77 -1.08 -12.11
CA ALA A 89 -0.33 -1.71 -12.85
C ALA A 89 -1.46 -0.74 -13.19
N VAL A 90 -1.34 0.53 -12.82
CA VAL A 90 -2.38 1.54 -13.02
C VAL A 90 -1.84 2.76 -13.77
N ILE A 91 -2.71 3.39 -14.55
CA ILE A 91 -2.52 4.72 -15.11
C ILE A 91 -3.22 5.69 -14.15
N GLN A 92 -2.47 6.59 -13.53
CA GLN A 92 -3.04 7.64 -12.68
C GLN A 92 -2.64 9.00 -13.21
N ARG A 93 -3.63 9.88 -13.45
CA ARG A 93 -3.40 11.24 -13.94
C ARG A 93 -4.33 12.23 -13.25
N THR A 94 -3.81 13.44 -13.10
CA THR A 94 -4.60 14.60 -12.72
C THR A 94 -4.73 15.50 -13.92
N VAL A 95 -5.98 15.84 -14.28
CA VAL A 95 -6.33 16.68 -15.42
C VAL A 95 -7.25 17.83 -14.98
N ASP A 96 -7.24 18.93 -15.71
CA ASP A 96 -8.21 20.01 -15.53
C ASP A 96 -9.28 19.85 -16.61
N LEU A 97 -10.54 19.64 -16.22
CA LEU A 97 -11.70 19.56 -17.10
C LEU A 97 -12.59 20.78 -16.87
N PRO A 98 -13.45 21.17 -17.84
CA PRO A 98 -14.41 22.26 -17.65
C PRO A 98 -15.30 22.02 -16.44
N ALA A 99 -15.69 23.10 -15.75
CA ALA A 99 -16.63 23.01 -14.63
C ALA A 99 -18.08 22.87 -15.14
N GLY A 100 -18.92 22.21 -14.35
CA GLY A 100 -20.35 22.10 -14.60
C GLY A 100 -20.75 21.12 -15.69
N LEU A 101 -19.90 20.13 -15.98
CA LEU A 101 -20.20 19.03 -16.89
C LEU A 101 -21.32 18.15 -16.35
N SER A 102 -22.12 17.57 -17.26
CA SER A 102 -23.01 16.46 -16.96
C SER A 102 -22.19 15.16 -16.83
N GLU A 103 -22.72 14.14 -16.16
CA GLU A 103 -22.07 12.83 -16.00
C GLU A 103 -21.63 12.23 -17.35
N ARG A 104 -22.42 12.42 -18.40
CA ARG A 104 -22.10 11.94 -19.75
C ARG A 104 -20.91 12.70 -20.35
N GLU A 105 -20.87 14.02 -20.22
CA GLU A 105 -19.76 14.85 -20.72
C GLU A 105 -18.47 14.57 -19.94
N GLU A 106 -18.57 14.35 -18.61
CA GLU A 106 -17.45 13.89 -17.79
C GLU A 106 -16.88 12.58 -18.32
N GLU A 107 -17.75 11.58 -18.56
CA GLU A 107 -17.35 10.27 -19.07
C GLU A 107 -16.67 10.40 -20.45
N GLU A 108 -17.27 11.12 -21.39
CA GLU A 108 -16.71 11.32 -22.73
C GLU A 108 -15.31 11.97 -22.66
N LEU A 109 -15.13 13.02 -21.86
CA LEU A 109 -13.83 13.69 -21.71
C LEU A 109 -12.78 12.83 -20.98
N VAL A 110 -13.20 12.07 -19.99
CA VAL A 110 -12.29 11.13 -19.29
C VAL A 110 -11.78 10.06 -20.24
N PHE A 111 -12.65 9.48 -21.06
CA PHE A 111 -12.25 8.48 -22.05
C PHE A 111 -11.36 9.06 -23.15
N ASP A 112 -11.61 10.30 -23.57
CA ASP A 112 -10.74 11.03 -24.50
C ASP A 112 -9.33 11.24 -23.89
N GLU A 113 -9.24 11.62 -22.62
CA GLU A 113 -7.96 11.75 -21.93
C GLU A 113 -7.26 10.39 -21.77
N LEU A 114 -8.00 9.33 -21.45
CA LEU A 114 -7.44 7.98 -21.36
C LEU A 114 -6.89 7.49 -22.70
N ALA A 115 -7.60 7.75 -23.82
CA ALA A 115 -7.13 7.40 -25.15
C ALA A 115 -5.82 8.09 -25.54
N ARG A 116 -5.57 9.30 -25.03
CA ARG A 116 -4.30 10.04 -25.26
C ARG A 116 -3.15 9.55 -24.39
N MET A 117 -3.45 9.00 -23.22
CA MET A 117 -2.43 8.67 -22.19
C MET A 117 -2.08 7.21 -22.12
N SER A 118 -3.01 6.34 -22.52
CA SER A 118 -2.84 4.90 -22.39
C SER A 118 -2.10 4.30 -23.57
N PRO A 119 -1.14 3.38 -23.33
CA PRO A 119 -0.56 2.56 -24.38
C PRO A 119 -1.49 1.41 -24.81
N PHE A 120 -2.64 1.23 -24.14
CA PHE A 120 -3.61 0.18 -24.38
C PHE A 120 -4.90 0.76 -24.97
N PRO A 121 -5.67 0.00 -25.78
CA PRO A 121 -7.00 0.37 -26.19
C PRO A 121 -7.90 0.69 -25.00
N VAL A 122 -8.75 1.71 -25.13
CA VAL A 122 -9.60 2.16 -24.01
C VAL A 122 -10.60 1.08 -23.61
N GLU A 123 -11.01 0.24 -24.56
CA GLU A 123 -11.93 -0.89 -24.37
C GLU A 123 -11.35 -2.01 -23.50
N GLU A 124 -10.02 -2.05 -23.34
CA GLU A 124 -9.32 -2.99 -22.46
C GLU A 124 -9.11 -2.42 -21.05
N LEU A 125 -9.51 -1.16 -20.82
CA LEU A 125 -9.34 -0.47 -19.56
C LEU A 125 -10.61 -0.47 -18.73
N GLN A 126 -10.43 -0.63 -17.43
CA GLN A 126 -11.43 -0.26 -16.44
C GLN A 126 -10.95 1.01 -15.75
N ALA A 127 -11.79 2.05 -15.76
CA ALA A 127 -11.45 3.36 -15.25
C ALA A 127 -12.44 3.86 -14.19
N ASP A 128 -11.93 4.72 -13.33
CA ASP A 128 -12.72 5.50 -12.37
C ASP A 128 -12.12 6.90 -12.25
N TRP A 129 -12.93 7.89 -11.90
CA TRP A 129 -12.48 9.27 -11.77
C TRP A 129 -13.22 10.03 -10.68
N CYS A 130 -12.58 11.03 -10.14
CA CYS A 130 -13.22 11.93 -9.18
C CYS A 130 -12.66 13.34 -9.24
N ARG A 131 -13.52 14.29 -8.92
CA ARG A 131 -13.11 15.67 -8.70
C ARG A 131 -12.29 15.77 -7.39
N ILE A 132 -11.12 16.40 -7.48
CA ILE A 132 -10.20 16.57 -6.35
C ILE A 132 -10.06 18.04 -5.91
N GLY A 133 -10.56 19.00 -6.68
CA GLY A 133 -10.52 20.42 -6.31
C GLY A 133 -10.77 21.37 -7.47
N PRO A 134 -10.55 22.68 -7.25
CA PRO A 134 -10.60 23.68 -8.32
C PRO A 134 -9.46 23.46 -9.32
N GLY A 135 -9.72 23.72 -10.59
CA GLY A 135 -8.73 23.68 -11.66
C GLY A 135 -7.81 24.90 -11.66
N ARG A 136 -6.98 25.02 -12.71
CA ARG A 136 -6.04 26.14 -12.87
C ARG A 136 -6.72 27.44 -13.30
N THR A 137 -7.90 27.33 -13.92
CA THR A 137 -8.73 28.46 -14.27
C THR A 137 -10.05 28.44 -13.50
N PRO A 138 -10.74 29.60 -13.33
CA PRO A 138 -12.01 29.64 -12.62
C PRO A 138 -13.10 28.77 -13.25
N GLU A 139 -13.01 28.50 -14.57
CA GLU A 139 -13.97 27.70 -15.33
C GLU A 139 -13.58 26.22 -15.39
N SER A 140 -12.53 25.80 -14.69
CA SER A 140 -12.06 24.40 -14.68
C SER A 140 -12.09 23.80 -13.30
N GLU A 141 -12.24 22.48 -13.27
CA GLU A 141 -12.15 21.63 -12.08
C GLU A 141 -11.04 20.61 -12.28
N ARG A 142 -10.35 20.30 -11.19
CA ARG A 142 -9.27 19.31 -11.18
C ARG A 142 -9.82 17.94 -10.89
N TRP A 143 -9.50 17.00 -11.76
CA TRP A 143 -9.96 15.63 -11.71
C TRP A 143 -8.80 14.67 -11.63
N MET A 144 -8.95 13.63 -10.84
CA MET A 144 -8.04 12.49 -10.84
C MET A 144 -8.71 11.35 -11.59
N ILE A 145 -8.01 10.83 -12.60
CA ILE A 145 -8.41 9.68 -13.40
C ILE A 145 -7.47 8.53 -13.04
N VAL A 146 -8.03 7.37 -12.79
CA VAL A 146 -7.32 6.12 -12.54
C VAL A 146 -7.86 5.06 -13.48
N ALA A 147 -6.98 4.37 -14.17
CA ALA A 147 -7.35 3.26 -15.04
C ALA A 147 -6.37 2.10 -14.90
N ALA A 148 -6.86 0.89 -15.06
CA ALA A 148 -6.05 -0.33 -15.12
C ALA A 148 -6.56 -1.25 -16.22
N ARG A 149 -5.72 -2.16 -16.70
CA ARG A 149 -6.19 -3.19 -17.62
C ARG A 149 -7.25 -4.06 -16.95
N GLN A 150 -8.35 -4.28 -17.64
CA GLN A 150 -9.49 -5.06 -17.15
C GLN A 150 -9.06 -6.44 -16.62
N GLU A 151 -8.14 -7.12 -17.31
CA GLU A 151 -7.61 -8.43 -16.89
C GLU A 151 -7.00 -8.41 -15.48
N ARG A 152 -6.41 -7.26 -15.04
CA ARG A 152 -5.81 -7.14 -13.71
C ARG A 152 -6.87 -7.08 -12.62
N VAL A 153 -7.95 -6.39 -12.89
CA VAL A 153 -9.08 -6.27 -11.98
C VAL A 153 -9.82 -7.61 -11.90
N GLU A 154 -10.07 -8.26 -13.05
CA GLU A 154 -10.71 -9.57 -13.15
C GLU A 154 -9.90 -10.66 -12.42
N ALA A 155 -8.56 -10.61 -12.46
CA ALA A 155 -7.72 -11.54 -11.72
C ALA A 155 -7.92 -11.42 -10.19
N LEU A 156 -8.04 -10.20 -9.65
CA LEU A 156 -8.35 -9.98 -8.24
C LEU A 156 -9.77 -10.45 -7.90
N GLN A 157 -10.73 -10.19 -8.78
CA GLN A 157 -12.12 -10.63 -8.61
C GLN A 157 -12.22 -12.16 -8.58
N LEU A 158 -11.58 -12.84 -9.52
CA LEU A 158 -11.55 -14.31 -9.58
C LEU A 158 -10.95 -14.92 -8.30
N VAL A 159 -9.87 -14.33 -7.78
CA VAL A 159 -9.26 -14.80 -6.52
C VAL A 159 -10.21 -14.62 -5.34
N ALA A 160 -10.90 -13.47 -5.23
CA ALA A 160 -11.86 -13.21 -4.18
C ALA A 160 -13.08 -14.16 -4.26
N GLU A 161 -13.64 -14.36 -5.46
CA GLU A 161 -14.75 -15.29 -5.71
C GLU A 161 -14.35 -16.74 -5.37
N THR A 162 -13.17 -17.17 -5.80
CA THR A 162 -12.64 -18.51 -5.50
C THR A 162 -12.38 -18.68 -3.99
N ALA A 163 -12.01 -17.63 -3.28
CA ALA A 163 -11.86 -17.63 -1.83
C ALA A 163 -13.20 -17.60 -1.08
N GLY A 164 -14.34 -17.43 -1.78
CA GLY A 164 -15.66 -17.33 -1.20
C GLY A 164 -15.93 -16.02 -0.46
N VAL A 165 -15.26 -14.93 -0.86
CA VAL A 165 -15.40 -13.59 -0.28
C VAL A 165 -15.77 -12.56 -1.34
N HIS A 166 -16.46 -11.50 -0.92
CA HIS A 166 -16.92 -10.45 -1.83
C HIS A 166 -15.87 -9.35 -1.94
N LEU A 167 -15.39 -9.07 -3.16
CA LEU A 167 -14.52 -7.94 -3.45
C LEU A 167 -15.40 -6.68 -3.60
N VAL A 168 -15.33 -5.79 -2.62
CA VAL A 168 -16.14 -4.56 -2.60
C VAL A 168 -15.44 -3.45 -3.38
N HIS A 169 -14.12 -3.30 -3.19
CA HIS A 169 -13.33 -2.28 -3.86
C HIS A 169 -11.97 -2.83 -4.31
N VAL A 170 -11.50 -2.31 -5.44
CA VAL A 170 -10.10 -2.34 -5.85
C VAL A 170 -9.55 -0.93 -5.73
N ASP A 171 -8.48 -0.74 -4.98
CA ASP A 171 -7.84 0.57 -4.74
C ASP A 171 -6.47 0.62 -5.42
N VAL A 172 -5.76 1.74 -5.32
CA VAL A 172 -4.36 1.89 -5.71
C VAL A 172 -3.49 1.86 -4.46
N ALA A 173 -2.38 1.12 -4.50
CA ALA A 173 -1.53 0.91 -3.34
C ALA A 173 -1.04 2.23 -2.72
N SER A 174 -0.52 3.18 -3.51
CA SER A 174 -0.07 4.47 -3.01
C SER A 174 -1.19 5.31 -2.40
N LEU A 175 -2.41 5.25 -2.94
CA LEU A 175 -3.56 5.98 -2.40
C LEU A 175 -4.02 5.39 -1.06
N ALA A 176 -3.98 4.07 -0.92
CA ALA A 176 -4.28 3.40 0.34
C ALA A 176 -3.21 3.71 1.41
N LEU A 177 -1.91 3.64 1.05
CA LEU A 177 -0.81 4.06 1.93
C LEU A 177 -0.92 5.53 2.32
N ARG A 178 -1.21 6.43 1.36
CA ARG A 178 -1.48 7.85 1.64
C ARG A 178 -2.56 8.01 2.70
N ARG A 179 -3.64 7.24 2.61
CA ARG A 179 -4.75 7.28 3.58
C ARG A 179 -4.30 6.85 4.97
N ALA A 180 -3.50 5.78 5.08
CA ALA A 180 -2.93 5.33 6.35
C ALA A 180 -2.03 6.39 6.99
N VAL A 181 -1.11 6.99 6.21
CA VAL A 181 -0.18 8.03 6.65
C VAL A 181 -0.92 9.32 7.06
N TRP A 182 -1.94 9.71 6.29
CA TRP A 182 -2.77 10.88 6.59
C TRP A 182 -3.55 10.71 7.90
N ARG A 183 -4.12 9.52 8.14
CA ARG A 183 -4.92 9.23 9.35
C ARG A 183 -4.14 9.37 10.64
N VAL A 184 -2.84 9.18 10.61
CA VAL A 184 -1.97 9.32 11.78
C VAL A 184 -1.25 10.69 11.84
N GLY A 185 -1.65 11.65 10.99
CA GLY A 185 -1.16 13.03 11.02
C GLY A 185 0.27 13.19 10.46
N LEU A 186 0.72 12.30 9.57
CA LEU A 186 2.08 12.33 9.03
C LEU A 186 2.17 12.88 7.60
N LEU A 187 1.05 13.30 6.98
CA LEU A 187 1.01 13.73 5.57
C LEU A 187 0.86 15.25 5.39
N GLU A 188 1.32 16.04 6.32
CA GLU A 188 1.29 17.51 6.22
C GLU A 188 2.56 18.05 5.56
N GLY A 189 2.40 18.97 4.59
CA GLY A 189 3.51 19.59 3.86
C GLY A 189 4.00 18.78 2.68
N SER A 190 5.32 18.77 2.47
CA SER A 190 6.03 17.97 1.46
C SER A 190 6.58 16.70 2.11
N VAL A 191 5.89 15.59 1.93
CA VAL A 191 6.19 14.32 2.60
C VAL A 191 6.60 13.26 1.59
N VAL A 192 7.74 12.63 1.85
CA VAL A 192 8.17 11.44 1.12
C VAL A 192 7.72 10.21 1.90
N VAL A 193 6.89 9.37 1.28
CA VAL A 193 6.54 8.06 1.80
C VAL A 193 7.42 7.02 1.12
N VAL A 194 8.11 6.22 1.92
CA VAL A 194 8.94 5.10 1.47
C VAL A 194 8.34 3.81 1.96
N ASP A 195 7.82 3.01 1.05
CA ASP A 195 7.34 1.67 1.36
C ASP A 195 8.43 0.63 1.09
N GLY A 196 8.91 0.02 2.16
CA GLY A 196 9.89 -1.06 2.12
C GLY A 196 9.20 -2.41 1.97
N GLY A 197 8.96 -2.81 0.72
CA GLY A 197 8.33 -4.09 0.37
C GLY A 197 9.31 -5.26 0.26
N ASP A 198 8.83 -6.39 -0.25
CA ASP A 198 9.59 -7.65 -0.35
C ASP A 198 10.57 -7.69 -1.53
N GLU A 199 10.19 -7.08 -2.66
CA GLU A 199 10.96 -7.10 -3.92
C GLU A 199 11.37 -5.70 -4.38
N ALA A 200 10.80 -4.66 -3.76
CA ALA A 200 11.05 -3.27 -4.14
C ALA A 200 10.95 -2.31 -2.95
N ILE A 201 11.59 -1.16 -3.13
CA ILE A 201 11.37 0.06 -2.37
C ILE A 201 10.56 0.98 -3.27
N GLU A 202 9.40 1.41 -2.81
CA GLU A 202 8.56 2.38 -3.50
C GLU A 202 8.65 3.73 -2.78
N LEU A 203 9.03 4.77 -3.52
CA LEU A 203 9.13 6.14 -3.01
C LEU A 203 8.08 7.00 -3.69
N THR A 204 7.24 7.66 -2.91
CA THR A 204 6.22 8.59 -3.39
C THR A 204 6.36 9.94 -2.68
N LEU A 205 6.45 11.04 -3.45
CA LEU A 205 6.37 12.40 -2.91
C LEU A 205 4.91 12.86 -2.94
N TRP A 206 4.42 13.23 -1.77
CA TRP A 206 3.12 13.88 -1.57
C TRP A 206 3.33 15.35 -1.18
N GLN A 207 2.64 16.26 -1.87
CA GLN A 207 2.67 17.67 -1.61
C GLN A 207 1.25 18.23 -1.69
N GLN A 208 0.79 18.86 -0.61
CA GLN A 208 -0.57 19.39 -0.51
C GLN A 208 -1.66 18.35 -0.85
N GLY A 209 -1.38 17.07 -0.53
CA GLY A 209 -2.27 15.95 -0.80
C GLY A 209 -2.22 15.38 -2.23
N GLU A 210 -1.41 15.95 -3.12
CA GLU A 210 -1.20 15.46 -4.49
C GLU A 210 0.09 14.63 -4.61
N LYS A 211 0.05 13.57 -5.41
CA LYS A 211 1.22 12.79 -5.79
C LYS A 211 2.04 13.57 -6.84
N ARG A 212 3.24 14.00 -6.48
CA ARG A 212 4.12 14.81 -7.33
C ARG A 212 5.21 14.01 -8.00
N PHE A 213 5.62 12.91 -7.38
CA PHE A 213 6.66 12.03 -7.89
C PHE A 213 6.46 10.62 -7.36
N GLU A 214 6.88 9.65 -8.15
CA GLU A 214 6.89 8.24 -7.78
C GLU A 214 8.08 7.55 -8.41
N ARG A 215 8.72 6.67 -7.66
CA ARG A 215 9.82 5.83 -8.14
C ARG A 215 9.83 4.50 -7.42
N THR A 216 9.96 3.43 -8.19
CA THR A 216 10.17 2.08 -7.69
C THR A 216 11.60 1.65 -7.96
N GLN A 217 12.26 1.07 -6.96
CA GLN A 217 13.61 0.53 -7.01
C GLN A 217 13.58 -0.92 -6.55
N GLY A 218 14.09 -1.84 -7.37
CA GLY A 218 14.23 -3.24 -6.97
C GLY A 218 15.08 -3.40 -5.71
N PHE A 219 14.58 -4.18 -4.75
CA PHE A 219 15.26 -4.45 -3.48
C PHE A 219 14.89 -5.84 -2.96
N GLU A 220 15.90 -6.69 -2.75
CA GLU A 220 15.69 -8.06 -2.29
C GLU A 220 15.54 -8.14 -0.76
N ALA A 221 14.37 -7.82 -0.22
CA ALA A 221 14.13 -7.91 1.22
C ALA A 221 14.17 -9.36 1.74
N ASN A 222 13.82 -10.34 0.92
CA ASN A 222 13.89 -11.76 1.27
C ASN A 222 15.33 -12.25 1.56
N ARG A 223 16.36 -11.47 1.16
CA ARG A 223 17.75 -11.71 1.54
C ARG A 223 17.92 -11.73 3.06
N LEU A 224 17.19 -10.90 3.80
CA LEU A 224 17.24 -10.88 5.26
C LEU A 224 16.90 -12.24 5.87
N LEU A 225 15.82 -12.87 5.42
CA LEU A 225 15.44 -14.22 5.88
C LEU A 225 16.47 -15.28 5.45
N ARG A 226 16.99 -15.20 4.21
CA ARG A 226 18.00 -16.15 3.72
C ARG A 226 19.29 -16.07 4.53
N ASP A 227 19.79 -14.85 4.79
CA ASP A 227 21.04 -14.66 5.52
C ASP A 227 20.89 -15.07 7.00
N LEU A 228 19.72 -14.75 7.60
CA LEU A 228 19.39 -15.18 8.96
C LEU A 228 19.25 -16.71 9.06
N THR A 229 18.60 -17.37 8.08
CA THR A 229 18.51 -18.83 8.00
C THR A 229 19.88 -19.47 7.89
N ARG A 230 20.79 -18.87 7.08
CA ARG A 230 22.18 -19.36 6.95
C ARG A 230 22.94 -19.23 8.27
N LEU A 231 22.79 -18.09 8.98
CA LEU A 231 23.44 -17.87 10.27
C LEU A 231 22.95 -18.87 11.34
N LEU A 232 21.64 -19.01 11.48
CA LEU A 232 21.03 -19.85 12.50
C LEU A 232 20.98 -21.34 12.13
N ARG A 233 21.20 -21.68 10.86
CA ARG A 233 21.04 -23.04 10.28
C ARG A 233 19.66 -23.66 10.56
N ASP A 234 18.66 -22.81 10.79
CA ASP A 234 17.28 -23.18 11.10
C ASP A 234 16.32 -22.12 10.52
N SER A 235 15.56 -22.50 9.51
CA SER A 235 14.60 -21.62 8.86
C SER A 235 13.44 -21.22 9.78
N ALA A 236 13.00 -22.15 10.66
CA ALA A 236 11.91 -21.85 11.60
C ALA A 236 12.37 -20.88 12.70
N ALA A 237 13.62 -21.01 13.18
CA ALA A 237 14.22 -20.05 14.10
C ALA A 237 14.37 -18.67 13.45
N ALA A 238 14.83 -18.60 12.19
CA ALA A 238 14.93 -17.36 11.44
C ALA A 238 13.57 -16.66 11.29
N GLN A 239 12.53 -17.40 10.92
CA GLN A 239 11.17 -16.87 10.82
C GLN A 239 10.64 -16.34 12.17
N ARG A 240 10.93 -17.03 13.28
CA ARG A 240 10.57 -16.56 14.63
C ARG A 240 11.26 -15.26 14.98
N VAL A 241 12.56 -15.11 14.70
CA VAL A 241 13.30 -13.85 14.94
C VAL A 241 12.63 -12.68 14.20
N LEU A 242 12.26 -12.86 12.92
CA LEU A 242 11.58 -11.85 12.14
C LEU A 242 10.17 -11.55 12.64
N ALA A 243 9.43 -12.58 13.07
CA ALA A 243 8.06 -12.43 13.56
C ALA A 243 7.99 -11.78 14.95
N GLU A 244 8.93 -12.09 15.83
CA GLU A 244 8.96 -11.62 17.21
C GLU A 244 9.79 -10.34 17.39
N GLY A 245 10.61 -9.98 16.40
CA GLY A 245 11.52 -8.83 16.47
C GLY A 245 12.64 -9.01 17.51
N ARG A 246 12.91 -10.24 17.95
CA ARG A 246 13.93 -10.56 18.96
C ARG A 246 15.25 -10.95 18.29
N TRP A 247 16.18 -10.01 18.25
CA TRP A 247 17.49 -10.17 17.65
C TRP A 247 18.57 -10.27 18.73
N ASP A 248 19.36 -11.33 18.72
CA ASP A 248 20.58 -11.39 19.50
C ASP A 248 21.69 -10.52 18.88
N GLU A 249 22.78 -10.32 19.58
CA GLU A 249 23.88 -9.45 19.13
C GLU A 249 24.54 -9.96 17.85
N THR A 250 24.66 -11.28 17.68
CA THR A 250 25.27 -11.88 16.50
C THR A 250 24.38 -11.69 15.28
N ALA A 251 23.09 -11.96 15.37
CA ALA A 251 22.14 -11.74 14.31
C ALA A 251 21.99 -10.24 13.95
N ARG A 252 22.07 -9.35 14.97
CA ARG A 252 22.08 -7.90 14.73
C ARG A 252 23.31 -7.46 13.92
N SER A 253 24.50 -7.80 14.38
CA SER A 253 25.74 -7.31 13.77
C SER A 253 26.02 -7.94 12.42
N GLN A 254 25.75 -9.24 12.24
CA GLN A 254 26.11 -9.97 11.03
C GLN A 254 25.03 -9.94 9.92
N VAL A 255 23.76 -9.76 10.28
CA VAL A 255 22.65 -9.85 9.33
C VAL A 255 21.85 -8.55 9.27
N LEU A 256 21.30 -8.09 10.41
CA LEU A 256 20.38 -6.95 10.43
C LEU A 256 21.10 -5.65 10.06
N GLN A 257 22.22 -5.31 10.69
CA GLN A 257 22.95 -4.07 10.43
C GLN A 257 23.40 -3.91 8.97
N PRO A 258 24.04 -4.92 8.32
CA PRO A 258 24.39 -4.84 6.91
C PRO A 258 23.17 -4.68 6.00
N PHE A 259 22.04 -5.33 6.33
CA PHE A 259 20.79 -5.21 5.61
C PHE A 259 20.23 -3.78 5.70
N LEU A 260 20.14 -3.22 6.92
CA LEU A 260 19.66 -1.86 7.15
C LEU A 260 20.55 -0.80 6.48
N THR A 261 21.88 -0.99 6.52
CA THR A 261 22.82 -0.10 5.82
C THR A 261 22.57 -0.07 4.32
N LYS A 262 22.35 -1.26 3.71
CA LYS A 262 22.01 -1.34 2.29
C LYS A 262 20.68 -0.67 1.99
N PHE A 263 19.64 -0.94 2.80
CA PHE A 263 18.33 -0.31 2.64
C PHE A 263 18.42 1.23 2.72
N ALA A 264 19.10 1.75 3.74
CA ALA A 264 19.29 3.19 3.94
C ALA A 264 20.04 3.84 2.77
N PHE A 265 21.04 3.17 2.21
CA PHE A 265 21.77 3.62 1.02
C PHE A 265 20.85 3.73 -0.20
N GLU A 266 20.02 2.74 -0.45
CA GLU A 266 19.06 2.77 -1.56
C GLU A 266 18.00 3.87 -1.38
N VAL A 267 17.49 4.07 -0.16
CA VAL A 267 16.59 5.18 0.15
C VAL A 267 17.26 6.53 -0.12
N ALA A 268 18.51 6.72 0.33
CA ALA A 268 19.27 7.96 0.09
C ALA A 268 19.47 8.21 -1.42
N ASN A 269 19.74 7.18 -2.21
CA ASN A 269 19.85 7.29 -3.66
C ASN A 269 18.52 7.69 -4.31
N LEU A 270 17.39 7.09 -3.88
CA LEU A 270 16.07 7.47 -4.35
C LEU A 270 15.73 8.93 -4.03
N ILE A 271 16.12 9.44 -2.86
CA ILE A 271 15.97 10.86 -2.51
C ILE A 271 16.79 11.76 -3.44
N LYS A 272 18.02 11.38 -3.82
CA LYS A 272 18.83 12.14 -4.79
C LYS A 272 18.16 12.14 -6.17
N VAL A 273 17.60 11.00 -6.61
CA VAL A 273 16.85 10.92 -7.87
C VAL A 273 15.64 11.84 -7.84
N LEU A 274 14.86 11.82 -6.75
CA LEU A 274 13.74 12.73 -6.55
C LEU A 274 14.18 14.21 -6.66
N GLN A 275 15.26 14.59 -5.97
CA GLN A 275 15.81 15.95 -5.99
C GLN A 275 16.25 16.42 -7.39
N SER A 276 16.70 15.47 -8.22
CA SER A 276 17.12 15.76 -9.60
C SER A 276 15.97 15.77 -10.59
N ALA A 277 14.87 15.08 -10.30
CA ALA A 277 13.75 14.88 -11.21
C ALA A 277 12.62 15.90 -11.05
N VAL A 278 12.53 16.56 -9.89
CA VAL A 278 11.47 17.52 -9.57
C VAL A 278 12.06 18.93 -9.51
N ASP A 279 11.87 19.70 -10.57
CA ASP A 279 12.30 21.10 -10.61
C ASP A 279 11.59 21.93 -9.54
N GLY A 280 12.35 22.78 -8.85
CA GLY A 280 11.80 23.60 -7.77
C GLY A 280 11.25 22.80 -6.60
N LEU A 281 11.80 21.61 -6.34
CA LEU A 281 11.41 20.78 -5.21
C LEU A 281 11.50 21.59 -3.91
N PRO A 282 10.38 21.79 -3.17
CA PRO A 282 10.44 22.42 -1.88
C PRO A 282 11.20 21.54 -0.88
N THR A 283 11.56 22.12 0.25
CA THR A 283 12.15 21.35 1.36
C THR A 283 11.23 20.18 1.72
N ILE A 284 11.81 18.98 1.78
CA ILE A 284 11.10 17.79 2.27
C ILE A 284 10.96 17.93 3.77
N ASP A 285 9.72 18.00 4.26
CA ASP A 285 9.41 18.17 5.68
C ASP A 285 9.71 16.91 6.49
N ARG A 286 9.48 15.74 5.88
CA ARG A 286 9.77 14.43 6.51
C ARG A 286 9.78 13.29 5.51
N ILE A 287 10.45 12.21 5.91
CA ILE A 287 10.40 10.90 5.26
C ILE A 287 9.64 9.95 6.16
N VAL A 288 8.60 9.31 5.65
CA VAL A 288 7.76 8.35 6.37
C VAL A 288 8.04 6.96 5.86
N LEU A 289 8.55 6.08 6.71
CA LEU A 289 8.79 4.67 6.39
C LEU A 289 7.54 3.84 6.64
N THR A 290 7.19 2.98 5.69
CA THR A 290 6.08 2.01 5.74
C THR A 290 6.55 0.64 5.25
N GLY A 291 5.70 -0.37 5.36
CA GLY A 291 5.97 -1.71 4.86
C GLY A 291 6.70 -2.63 5.84
N GLY A 292 7.09 -3.79 5.35
CA GLY A 292 7.70 -4.83 6.16
C GLY A 292 9.06 -4.45 6.74
N ILE A 293 9.87 -3.72 5.96
CA ILE A 293 11.20 -3.26 6.38
C ILE A 293 11.09 -2.19 7.47
N ALA A 294 10.05 -1.35 7.42
CA ALA A 294 9.85 -0.30 8.43
C ALA A 294 9.57 -0.84 9.85
N ALA A 295 9.17 -2.11 9.97
CA ALA A 295 9.00 -2.76 11.27
C ALA A 295 10.32 -3.31 11.87
N LEU A 296 11.45 -3.24 11.16
CA LEU A 296 12.73 -3.74 11.66
C LEU A 296 13.35 -2.76 12.67
N PRO A 297 13.92 -3.28 13.78
CA PRO A 297 14.52 -2.42 14.78
C PRO A 297 15.76 -1.69 14.24
N GLY A 298 15.84 -0.38 14.47
CA GLY A 298 16.95 0.48 14.03
C GLY A 298 16.86 0.99 12.59
N VAL A 299 15.77 0.69 11.86
CA VAL A 299 15.62 1.15 10.45
C VAL A 299 15.55 2.68 10.35
N VAL A 300 14.85 3.34 11.28
CA VAL A 300 14.74 4.80 11.30
C VAL A 300 16.12 5.43 11.47
N ASP A 301 16.91 4.96 12.42
CA ASP A 301 18.27 5.48 12.69
C ASP A 301 19.21 5.24 11.49
N ALA A 302 19.12 4.05 10.87
CA ALA A 302 19.91 3.73 9.69
C ALA A 302 19.61 4.67 8.52
N VAL A 303 18.33 4.92 8.22
CA VAL A 303 17.95 5.87 7.14
C VAL A 303 18.30 7.31 7.54
N GLN A 304 18.00 7.72 8.78
CA GLN A 304 18.29 9.08 9.27
C GLN A 304 19.79 9.42 9.17
N SER A 305 20.67 8.44 9.34
CA SER A 305 22.12 8.65 9.22
C SER A 305 22.59 9.03 7.80
N MET A 306 21.75 8.78 6.78
CA MET A 306 22.10 8.98 5.37
C MET A 306 21.28 10.08 4.67
N VAL A 307 20.28 10.66 5.34
CA VAL A 307 19.41 11.70 4.77
C VAL A 307 19.23 12.87 5.72
N THR A 308 19.01 14.07 5.15
CA THR A 308 18.83 15.30 5.95
C THR A 308 17.41 15.46 6.51
N PRO A 309 16.33 15.17 5.75
CA PRO A 309 14.97 15.32 6.28
C PRO A 309 14.71 14.39 7.46
N PRO A 310 13.89 14.79 8.44
CA PRO A 310 13.49 13.94 9.55
C PRO A 310 12.85 12.63 9.04
N VAL A 311 13.28 11.51 9.61
CA VAL A 311 12.75 10.16 9.28
C VAL A 311 11.86 9.67 10.42
N VAL A 312 10.65 9.23 10.08
CA VAL A 312 9.71 8.65 11.03
C VAL A 312 9.14 7.35 10.49
N CYS A 313 8.78 6.44 11.39
CA CYS A 313 8.06 5.23 11.01
C CYS A 313 6.56 5.46 11.14
N CYS A 314 5.78 5.01 10.16
CA CYS A 314 4.33 5.06 10.20
C CYS A 314 3.80 3.91 11.08
N ASP A 315 3.25 4.24 12.25
CA ASP A 315 2.36 3.35 12.97
C ASP A 315 0.92 3.62 12.50
N PRO A 316 0.35 2.78 11.61
CA PRO A 316 -0.97 3.01 11.02
C PRO A 316 -2.11 2.83 12.03
N TRP A 317 -1.82 2.31 13.23
CA TRP A 317 -2.75 2.07 14.31
C TRP A 317 -2.68 3.12 15.42
N ARG A 318 -1.81 4.11 15.26
CA ARG A 318 -1.69 5.23 16.20
C ARG A 318 -3.04 5.94 16.39
N GLY A 319 -3.46 6.06 17.62
CA GLY A 319 -4.76 6.65 17.98
C GLY A 319 -5.97 5.71 17.84
N ALA A 320 -5.78 4.48 17.38
CA ALA A 320 -6.82 3.45 17.36
C ALA A 320 -6.78 2.59 18.64
N THR A 321 -7.94 2.06 19.04
CA THR A 321 -7.99 1.02 20.06
C THR A 321 -7.60 -0.32 19.42
N LEU A 322 -6.70 -1.07 20.08
CA LEU A 322 -6.33 -2.41 19.62
C LEU A 322 -7.09 -3.46 20.44
N SER A 323 -7.67 -4.45 19.75
CA SER A 323 -8.20 -5.64 20.42
C SER A 323 -7.08 -6.42 21.12
N ASP A 324 -7.42 -7.29 22.08
CA ASP A 324 -6.44 -8.11 22.79
C ASP A 324 -5.65 -9.01 21.85
N ALA A 325 -6.27 -9.50 20.76
CA ALA A 325 -5.64 -10.30 19.74
C ALA A 325 -4.62 -9.51 18.88
N VAL A 326 -4.85 -8.21 18.68
CA VAL A 326 -3.97 -7.35 17.86
C VAL A 326 -2.85 -6.71 18.67
N ARG A 327 -3.06 -6.49 19.97
CA ARG A 327 -2.10 -5.80 20.84
C ARG A 327 -0.67 -6.37 20.77
N PRO A 328 -0.45 -7.70 20.70
CA PRO A 328 0.90 -8.26 20.52
C PRO A 328 1.55 -7.91 19.17
N LEU A 329 0.76 -7.56 18.16
CA LEU A 329 1.24 -7.18 16.81
C LEU A 329 1.55 -5.69 16.69
N ALA A 330 1.30 -4.88 17.72
CA ALA A 330 1.53 -3.43 17.67
C ALA A 330 2.93 -3.02 17.19
N PRO A 331 4.03 -3.68 17.61
CA PRO A 331 5.36 -3.36 17.12
C PRO A 331 5.55 -3.63 15.60
N LEU A 332 4.69 -4.46 15.02
CA LEU A 332 4.69 -4.80 13.59
C LEU A 332 3.71 -3.94 12.79
N GLY A 333 3.06 -2.96 13.42
CA GLY A 333 2.08 -2.05 12.81
C GLY A 333 2.48 -1.53 11.41
N PRO A 334 3.70 -1.02 11.20
CA PRO A 334 4.15 -0.52 9.90
C PRO A 334 4.00 -1.51 8.74
N ARG A 335 4.12 -2.79 9.01
CA ARG A 335 3.92 -3.89 8.05
C ARG A 335 2.49 -3.97 7.51
N PHE A 336 1.53 -3.43 8.25
CA PHE A 336 0.11 -3.45 7.94
C PHE A 336 -0.39 -2.11 7.39
N ALA A 337 0.50 -1.16 7.05
CA ALA A 337 0.12 0.18 6.64
C ALA A 337 -0.82 0.15 5.42
N LEU A 338 -0.47 -0.61 4.37
CA LEU A 338 -1.30 -0.76 3.18
C LEU A 338 -2.66 -1.39 3.50
N ALA A 339 -2.68 -2.52 4.19
CA ALA A 339 -3.93 -3.20 4.58
C ALA A 339 -4.81 -2.31 5.47
N THR A 340 -4.21 -1.53 6.38
CA THR A 340 -4.93 -0.56 7.22
C THR A 340 -5.52 0.57 6.37
N GLY A 341 -4.75 1.11 5.41
CA GLY A 341 -5.23 2.13 4.48
C GLY A 341 -6.40 1.66 3.62
N LEU A 342 -6.40 0.39 3.21
CA LEU A 342 -7.51 -0.26 2.50
C LEU A 342 -8.74 -0.38 3.41
N ALA A 343 -8.56 -0.86 4.65
CA ALA A 343 -9.66 -1.00 5.61
C ALA A 343 -10.32 0.34 5.98
N TRP A 344 -9.58 1.44 5.96
CA TRP A 344 -10.10 2.79 6.19
C TRP A 344 -11.11 3.26 5.13
N ARG A 345 -11.15 2.64 3.97
CA ARG A 345 -12.14 2.98 2.94
C ARG A 345 -13.57 2.72 3.41
N GLU A 346 -13.75 1.75 4.30
CA GLU A 346 -15.04 1.28 4.79
C GLU A 346 -15.52 1.96 6.09
N VAL A 347 -14.63 2.67 6.77
CA VAL A 347 -14.90 3.30 8.09
C VAL A 347 -15.16 4.80 7.95
N GLY A 348 -15.36 5.30 6.74
CA GLY A 348 -15.59 6.71 6.41
C GLY A 348 -16.91 7.28 6.88
#